data_dee628a4e63310bd931c84f959b1fc62
#
_entry.id   dee628a4e63310bd931c84f959b1fc62
#
_cell.length_a   1.000
_cell.length_b   1.000
_cell.length_c   1.000
_cell.angle_alpha   90.00
_cell.angle_beta   90.00
_cell.angle_gamma   90.00
#
_symmetry.space_group_name_H-M   'P 1'
#
loop_
_entity.id
_entity.type
_entity.pdbx_description
1 polymer ?
#
loop_
_entity_poly.entity_id
_entity_poly.type
_entity_poly.pdbx_seq_one_letter_code
_entity_poly.pdbx_strand_id
1 'polypeptide(L)'
;MIEPFHAQLPVRIRFGPGVVGALAELIGGRRALVVSEPPVLAIDAVAAAVAALPLYEKQPGEPTPALVADAAARVAAERPEVLVAVGGGSAIDLAKAARLVAGQGRPIEAFLAGEAAVTVPAVDLIAVPTTSGTGSEVSGGSVVVDPAQGRKLGVAHPLMRAQDALVDPLLTLALPPEPTAYTGADALAQAIGGAIVSNGNPMSLALGLEAGRHVAAGLERSLADGSDVDARTELSLGSLMAGLAMNLSDSGADHALGHAIGSTLGLPHGLTVGLVLAETLDLNRPACAGRLERVADALGEPDDGSGDGSRAVRAVRRLLAAIGLPTLRQAGVKEGHIDRLVELSLADYCLTVNPRTWTEQDVRAAYAAAMALDRR
;
A
#
# COMPACT_ATOMS: atom_id res chain seq x y z
N MET A 1 -8.91 19.61 22.49
CA MET A 1 -10.24 19.29 21.87
C MET A 1 -9.99 18.38 20.68
N ILE A 2 -10.94 17.49 20.34
CA ILE A 2 -10.87 16.68 19.11
C ILE A 2 -11.48 17.54 18.00
N GLU A 3 -10.73 17.73 16.90
CA GLU A 3 -11.22 18.40 15.70
C GLU A 3 -12.32 17.56 15.04
N PRO A 4 -13.36 18.18 14.45
CA PRO A 4 -14.36 17.47 13.68
C PRO A 4 -13.73 16.73 12.51
N PHE A 5 -14.12 15.48 12.28
CA PHE A 5 -13.63 14.66 11.16
C PHE A 5 -14.77 13.86 10.54
N HIS A 6 -14.58 13.43 9.30
CA HIS A 6 -15.44 12.50 8.59
C HIS A 6 -14.73 11.17 8.39
N ALA A 7 -15.40 10.06 8.69
CA ALA A 7 -14.85 8.72 8.52
C ALA A 7 -15.84 7.83 7.77
N GLN A 8 -15.36 7.11 6.76
CA GLN A 8 -16.15 6.16 5.99
C GLN A 8 -15.34 4.90 5.69
N LEU A 9 -15.79 3.76 6.21
CA LEU A 9 -15.20 2.43 6.01
C LEU A 9 -16.25 1.49 5.39
N PRO A 10 -16.57 1.61 4.09
CA PRO A 10 -17.70 0.93 3.47
C PRO A 10 -17.41 -0.51 3.02
N VAL A 11 -16.19 -1.02 3.18
CA VAL A 11 -15.80 -2.37 2.74
C VAL A 11 -16.22 -3.40 3.77
N ARG A 12 -16.91 -4.45 3.33
CA ARG A 12 -17.18 -5.63 4.18
C ARG A 12 -15.93 -6.51 4.19
N ILE A 13 -15.36 -6.76 5.37
CA ILE A 13 -14.10 -7.47 5.52
C ILE A 13 -14.36 -8.83 6.15
N ARG A 14 -13.82 -9.90 5.53
CA ARG A 14 -13.65 -11.22 6.15
C ARG A 14 -12.14 -11.47 6.27
N PHE A 15 -11.68 -11.70 7.49
CA PHE A 15 -10.28 -11.90 7.81
C PHE A 15 -10.07 -13.24 8.51
N GLY A 16 -9.03 -13.96 8.14
CA GLY A 16 -8.53 -15.15 8.81
C GLY A 16 -8.17 -16.28 7.85
N PRO A 17 -7.46 -17.31 8.37
CA PRO A 17 -7.07 -18.47 7.59
C PRO A 17 -8.27 -19.20 6.96
N GLY A 18 -8.21 -19.44 5.64
CA GLY A 18 -9.21 -20.18 4.89
C GLY A 18 -10.44 -19.36 4.46
N VAL A 19 -10.50 -18.03 4.73
CA VAL A 19 -11.67 -17.21 4.36
C VAL A 19 -11.87 -17.09 2.86
N VAL A 20 -10.86 -17.39 2.03
CA VAL A 20 -11.02 -17.45 0.56
C VAL A 20 -12.07 -18.48 0.13
N GLY A 21 -12.32 -19.51 0.92
CA GLY A 21 -13.38 -20.48 0.71
C GLY A 21 -14.80 -19.88 0.68
N ALA A 22 -14.99 -18.67 1.23
CA ALA A 22 -16.27 -17.96 1.16
C ALA A 22 -16.50 -17.23 -0.17
N LEU A 23 -15.55 -17.26 -1.12
CA LEU A 23 -15.64 -16.53 -2.37
C LEU A 23 -16.89 -16.88 -3.18
N ALA A 24 -17.21 -18.16 -3.32
CA ALA A 24 -18.40 -18.62 -4.04
C ALA A 24 -19.71 -18.09 -3.41
N GLU A 25 -19.79 -18.06 -2.09
CA GLU A 25 -20.91 -17.46 -1.35
C GLU A 25 -21.07 -15.97 -1.65
N LEU A 26 -19.95 -15.23 -1.61
CA LEU A 26 -19.94 -13.78 -1.91
C LEU A 26 -20.30 -13.48 -3.36
N ILE A 27 -19.87 -14.30 -4.30
CA ILE A 27 -20.31 -14.20 -5.71
C ILE A 27 -21.81 -14.41 -5.81
N GLY A 28 -22.39 -15.38 -5.08
CA GLY A 28 -23.83 -15.56 -4.97
C GLY A 28 -24.53 -15.90 -6.28
N GLY A 29 -23.87 -16.63 -7.18
CA GLY A 29 -24.38 -17.00 -8.50
C GLY A 29 -24.36 -15.89 -9.55
N ARG A 30 -23.84 -14.71 -9.24
CA ARG A 30 -23.63 -13.60 -10.19
C ARG A 30 -22.58 -13.98 -11.24
N ARG A 31 -22.68 -13.40 -12.44
CA ARG A 31 -21.62 -13.52 -13.44
C ARG A 31 -20.36 -12.83 -12.90
N ALA A 32 -19.28 -13.58 -12.78
CA ALA A 32 -18.01 -13.10 -12.26
C ALA A 32 -16.91 -13.12 -13.34
N LEU A 33 -15.96 -12.19 -13.25
CA LEU A 33 -14.71 -12.22 -13.98
C LEU A 33 -13.57 -12.07 -12.98
N VAL A 34 -12.62 -13.00 -12.99
CA VAL A 34 -11.42 -12.97 -12.13
C VAL A 34 -10.32 -12.16 -12.83
N VAL A 35 -9.65 -11.32 -12.07
CA VAL A 35 -8.39 -10.64 -12.46
C VAL A 35 -7.29 -11.17 -11.56
N SER A 36 -6.30 -11.87 -12.13
CA SER A 36 -5.20 -12.47 -11.35
C SER A 36 -3.94 -12.65 -12.20
N GLU A 37 -2.85 -13.08 -11.57
CA GLU A 37 -1.55 -13.31 -12.17
C GLU A 37 -1.16 -14.79 -12.08
N PRO A 38 -0.35 -15.33 -13.04
CA PRO A 38 0.03 -16.75 -13.04
C PRO A 38 0.61 -17.27 -11.73
N PRO A 39 1.52 -16.57 -11.03
CA PRO A 39 2.05 -17.06 -9.75
C PRO A 39 0.98 -17.18 -8.66
N VAL A 40 -0.02 -16.29 -8.67
CA VAL A 40 -1.14 -16.29 -7.71
C VAL A 40 -2.10 -17.45 -8.02
N LEU A 41 -2.36 -17.70 -9.30
CA LEU A 41 -3.20 -18.82 -9.76
C LEU A 41 -2.58 -20.19 -9.47
N ALA A 42 -1.28 -20.25 -9.19
CA ALA A 42 -0.60 -21.48 -8.77
C ALA A 42 -0.78 -21.80 -7.28
N ILE A 43 -1.39 -20.92 -6.49
CA ILE A 43 -1.74 -21.19 -5.09
C ILE A 43 -2.97 -22.09 -5.07
N ASP A 44 -2.87 -23.30 -4.52
CA ASP A 44 -3.92 -24.32 -4.57
C ASP A 44 -5.30 -23.79 -4.11
N ALA A 45 -5.33 -23.03 -3.01
CA ALA A 45 -6.57 -22.45 -2.48
C ALA A 45 -7.19 -21.43 -3.45
N VAL A 46 -6.37 -20.63 -4.15
CA VAL A 46 -6.82 -19.71 -5.19
C VAL A 46 -7.32 -20.48 -6.40
N ALA A 47 -6.51 -21.43 -6.91
CA ALA A 47 -6.87 -22.28 -8.06
C ALA A 47 -8.24 -22.96 -7.84
N ALA A 48 -8.44 -23.53 -6.66
CA ALA A 48 -9.72 -24.16 -6.29
C ALA A 48 -10.89 -23.16 -6.23
N ALA A 49 -10.67 -21.98 -5.65
CA ALA A 49 -11.70 -20.98 -5.48
C ALA A 49 -12.19 -20.36 -6.80
N VAL A 50 -11.31 -20.28 -7.82
CA VAL A 50 -11.61 -19.62 -9.10
C VAL A 50 -11.75 -20.58 -10.30
N ALA A 51 -11.61 -21.90 -10.11
CA ALA A 51 -11.50 -22.91 -11.17
C ALA A 51 -12.60 -22.86 -12.25
N ALA A 52 -13.82 -22.47 -11.88
CA ALA A 52 -14.98 -22.44 -12.78
C ALA A 52 -15.31 -21.02 -13.29
N LEU A 53 -14.48 -20.02 -12.99
CA LEU A 53 -14.76 -18.62 -13.31
C LEU A 53 -13.98 -18.17 -14.55
N PRO A 54 -14.57 -17.32 -15.41
CA PRO A 54 -13.81 -16.62 -16.44
C PRO A 54 -12.64 -15.85 -15.86
N LEU A 55 -11.51 -15.87 -16.54
CA LEU A 55 -10.26 -15.28 -16.06
C LEU A 55 -9.75 -14.21 -17.04
N TYR A 56 -9.31 -13.11 -16.51
CA TYR A 56 -8.38 -12.18 -17.13
C TYR A 56 -6.99 -12.35 -16.45
N GLU A 57 -6.07 -12.94 -17.19
CA GLU A 57 -4.69 -13.15 -16.72
C GLU A 57 -3.89 -11.87 -16.93
N LYS A 58 -3.57 -11.20 -15.82
CA LYS A 58 -2.79 -9.97 -15.81
C LYS A 58 -1.31 -10.29 -16.07
N GLN A 59 -0.69 -9.55 -16.96
CA GLN A 59 0.76 -9.59 -17.14
C GLN A 59 1.48 -9.06 -15.89
N PRO A 60 2.66 -9.59 -15.54
CA PRO A 60 3.45 -9.10 -14.41
C PRO A 60 3.75 -7.60 -14.51
N GLY A 61 3.89 -6.95 -13.34
CA GLY A 61 4.23 -5.53 -13.23
C GLY A 61 3.06 -4.65 -12.83
N GLU A 62 3.33 -3.36 -12.73
CA GLU A 62 2.33 -2.35 -12.37
C GLU A 62 1.33 -2.13 -13.52
N PRO A 63 0.07 -1.72 -13.23
CA PRO A 63 -0.89 -1.36 -14.26
C PRO A 63 -0.37 -0.20 -15.13
N THR A 64 -0.52 -0.34 -16.45
CA THR A 64 -0.30 0.75 -17.41
C THR A 64 -1.62 1.16 -18.05
N PRO A 65 -1.73 2.35 -18.67
CA PRO A 65 -2.95 2.75 -19.39
C PRO A 65 -3.37 1.72 -20.44
N ALA A 66 -2.41 1.12 -21.16
CA ALA A 66 -2.71 0.08 -22.15
C ALA A 66 -3.28 -1.19 -21.50
N LEU A 67 -2.71 -1.62 -20.37
CA LEU A 67 -3.20 -2.79 -19.63
C LEU A 67 -4.59 -2.54 -19.03
N VAL A 68 -4.84 -1.31 -18.54
CA VAL A 68 -6.17 -0.91 -18.05
C VAL A 68 -7.20 -0.93 -19.18
N ALA A 69 -6.84 -0.42 -20.37
CA ALA A 69 -7.73 -0.42 -21.52
C ALA A 69 -8.07 -1.85 -22.00
N ASP A 70 -7.09 -2.75 -22.03
CA ASP A 70 -7.28 -4.16 -22.38
C ASP A 70 -8.20 -4.88 -21.36
N ALA A 71 -7.91 -4.74 -20.07
CA ALA A 71 -8.76 -5.30 -19.00
C ALA A 71 -10.18 -4.71 -19.04
N ALA A 72 -10.34 -3.40 -19.29
CA ALA A 72 -11.64 -2.77 -19.43
C ALA A 72 -12.43 -3.29 -20.63
N ALA A 73 -11.76 -3.55 -21.76
CA ALA A 73 -12.39 -4.17 -22.92
C ALA A 73 -12.90 -5.58 -22.59
N ARG A 74 -12.16 -6.36 -21.82
CA ARG A 74 -12.58 -7.68 -21.34
C ARG A 74 -13.80 -7.57 -20.41
N VAL A 75 -13.81 -6.62 -19.47
CA VAL A 75 -14.96 -6.34 -18.61
C VAL A 75 -16.19 -5.97 -19.44
N ALA A 76 -16.04 -5.11 -20.44
CA ALA A 76 -17.13 -4.69 -21.33
C ALA A 76 -17.70 -5.86 -22.17
N ALA A 77 -16.84 -6.79 -22.63
CA ALA A 77 -17.23 -7.95 -23.41
C ALA A 77 -17.98 -9.00 -22.57
N GLU A 78 -17.45 -9.35 -21.40
CA GLU A 78 -18.01 -10.37 -20.51
C GLU A 78 -19.22 -9.88 -19.71
N ARG A 79 -19.34 -8.56 -19.51
CA ARG A 79 -20.39 -7.92 -18.71
C ARG A 79 -20.60 -8.61 -17.35
N PRO A 80 -19.55 -8.75 -16.55
CA PRO A 80 -19.69 -9.35 -15.23
C PRO A 80 -20.53 -8.44 -14.33
N GLU A 81 -21.20 -9.06 -13.34
CA GLU A 81 -21.86 -8.34 -12.25
C GLU A 81 -20.90 -8.11 -11.09
N VAL A 82 -19.84 -8.92 -11.03
CA VAL A 82 -18.77 -8.80 -10.03
C VAL A 82 -17.41 -9.10 -10.63
N LEU A 83 -16.42 -8.24 -10.33
CA LEU A 83 -15.01 -8.54 -10.53
C LEU A 83 -14.45 -9.17 -9.25
N VAL A 84 -13.59 -10.17 -9.42
CA VAL A 84 -12.83 -10.77 -8.32
C VAL A 84 -11.35 -10.51 -8.59
N ALA A 85 -10.74 -9.60 -7.84
CA ALA A 85 -9.32 -9.32 -7.96
C ALA A 85 -8.55 -10.17 -6.94
N VAL A 86 -7.76 -11.13 -7.41
CA VAL A 86 -6.93 -11.99 -6.56
C VAL A 86 -5.47 -11.72 -6.87
N GLY A 87 -4.74 -11.18 -5.89
CA GLY A 87 -3.32 -10.84 -6.10
C GLY A 87 -2.83 -9.74 -5.18
N GLY A 88 -1.66 -9.20 -5.49
CA GLY A 88 -1.13 -8.02 -4.81
C GLY A 88 -1.86 -6.73 -5.21
N GLY A 89 -1.38 -5.60 -4.69
CA GLY A 89 -1.98 -4.28 -4.97
C GLY A 89 -2.15 -4.00 -6.46
N SER A 90 -1.19 -4.41 -7.30
CA SER A 90 -1.25 -4.18 -8.75
C SER A 90 -2.43 -4.88 -9.44
N ALA A 91 -2.82 -6.08 -9.00
CA ALA A 91 -3.98 -6.79 -9.54
C ALA A 91 -5.30 -6.13 -9.09
N ILE A 92 -5.36 -5.73 -7.82
CA ILE A 92 -6.54 -5.04 -7.26
C ILE A 92 -6.71 -3.66 -7.89
N ASP A 93 -5.62 -2.92 -8.08
CA ASP A 93 -5.63 -1.60 -8.71
C ASP A 93 -6.04 -1.68 -10.19
N LEU A 94 -5.54 -2.69 -10.92
CA LEU A 94 -5.98 -2.95 -12.30
C LEU A 94 -7.50 -3.21 -12.36
N ALA A 95 -8.03 -4.03 -11.46
CA ALA A 95 -9.46 -4.32 -11.43
C ALA A 95 -10.32 -3.08 -11.12
N LYS A 96 -9.84 -2.22 -10.19
CA LYS A 96 -10.49 -0.92 -9.90
C LYS A 96 -10.51 0.00 -11.12
N ALA A 97 -9.36 0.16 -11.78
CA ALA A 97 -9.24 1.00 -12.97
C ALA A 97 -10.05 0.44 -14.15
N ALA A 98 -9.99 -0.87 -14.38
CA ALA A 98 -10.71 -1.52 -15.49
C ALA A 98 -12.22 -1.38 -15.35
N ARG A 99 -12.79 -1.59 -14.15
CA ARG A 99 -14.24 -1.41 -13.93
C ARG A 99 -14.69 0.05 -14.06
N LEU A 100 -13.81 1.00 -13.69
CA LEU A 100 -14.07 2.43 -13.85
C LEU A 100 -14.15 2.80 -15.34
N VAL A 101 -13.13 2.41 -16.12
CA VAL A 101 -13.05 2.66 -17.56
C VAL A 101 -14.21 1.98 -18.31
N ALA A 102 -14.46 0.69 -18.04
CA ALA A 102 -15.54 -0.06 -18.68
C ALA A 102 -16.93 0.51 -18.35
N GLY A 103 -17.15 0.97 -17.12
CA GLY A 103 -18.45 1.51 -16.69
C GLY A 103 -18.74 2.91 -17.22
N GLN A 104 -17.72 3.71 -17.49
CA GLN A 104 -17.90 5.11 -17.89
C GLN A 104 -17.51 5.40 -19.33
N GLY A 105 -16.87 4.45 -20.04
CA GLY A 105 -16.47 4.62 -21.43
C GLY A 105 -15.44 5.73 -21.67
N ARG A 106 -14.69 6.11 -20.63
CA ARG A 106 -13.62 7.12 -20.69
C ARG A 106 -12.27 6.44 -20.44
N PRO A 107 -11.21 6.83 -21.15
CA PRO A 107 -9.88 6.26 -20.91
C PRO A 107 -9.36 6.64 -19.52
N ILE A 108 -8.48 5.80 -18.94
CA ILE A 108 -7.96 6.01 -17.59
C ILE A 108 -7.22 7.34 -17.47
N GLU A 109 -6.56 7.80 -18.53
CA GLU A 109 -5.82 9.06 -18.59
C GLU A 109 -6.72 10.27 -18.28
N ALA A 110 -8.00 10.24 -18.70
CA ALA A 110 -8.94 11.31 -18.38
C ALA A 110 -9.24 11.42 -16.88
N PHE A 111 -9.25 10.29 -16.16
CA PHE A 111 -9.39 10.28 -14.71
C PHE A 111 -8.11 10.71 -14.00
N LEU A 112 -6.96 10.24 -14.47
CA LEU A 112 -5.64 10.61 -13.94
C LEU A 112 -5.36 12.11 -14.12
N ALA A 113 -5.85 12.72 -15.20
CA ALA A 113 -5.74 14.16 -15.46
C ALA A 113 -6.80 15.00 -14.71
N GLY A 114 -7.78 14.37 -14.04
CA GLY A 114 -8.90 15.07 -13.40
C GLY A 114 -9.95 15.63 -14.39
N GLU A 115 -9.90 15.21 -15.65
CA GLU A 115 -10.85 15.64 -16.71
C GLU A 115 -12.16 14.86 -16.68
N ALA A 116 -12.19 13.72 -16.01
CA ALA A 116 -13.36 12.87 -15.82
C ALA A 116 -13.62 12.63 -14.33
N ALA A 117 -14.86 12.83 -13.90
CA ALA A 117 -15.28 12.54 -12.53
C ALA A 117 -15.55 11.05 -12.35
N VAL A 118 -15.17 10.50 -11.20
CA VAL A 118 -15.50 9.12 -10.82
C VAL A 118 -16.96 9.05 -10.40
N THR A 119 -17.72 8.16 -11.03
CA THR A 119 -19.12 7.84 -10.65
C THR A 119 -19.22 6.43 -10.09
N VAL A 120 -20.39 6.07 -9.57
CA VAL A 120 -20.62 4.73 -9.01
C VAL A 120 -20.32 3.66 -10.07
N PRO A 121 -19.37 2.74 -9.82
CA PRO A 121 -19.10 1.66 -10.75
C PRO A 121 -20.32 0.73 -10.92
N ALA A 122 -20.57 0.31 -12.16
CA ALA A 122 -21.68 -0.61 -12.46
C ALA A 122 -21.38 -2.07 -12.07
N VAL A 123 -20.14 -2.38 -11.72
CA VAL A 123 -19.64 -3.72 -11.41
C VAL A 123 -19.10 -3.72 -9.97
N ASP A 124 -19.58 -4.65 -9.15
CA ASP A 124 -19.04 -4.86 -7.81
C ASP A 124 -17.60 -5.39 -7.87
N LEU A 125 -16.83 -5.19 -6.80
CA LEU A 125 -15.48 -5.71 -6.66
C LEU A 125 -15.35 -6.50 -5.36
N ILE A 126 -14.86 -7.73 -5.47
CA ILE A 126 -14.34 -8.52 -4.35
C ILE A 126 -12.83 -8.51 -4.48
N ALA A 127 -12.13 -8.03 -3.45
CA ALA A 127 -10.68 -8.00 -3.39
C ALA A 127 -10.15 -9.12 -2.50
N VAL A 128 -9.18 -9.87 -3.00
CA VAL A 128 -8.53 -10.99 -2.32
C VAL A 128 -7.02 -10.77 -2.36
N PRO A 129 -6.44 -10.03 -1.39
CA PRO A 129 -5.01 -9.76 -1.38
C PRO A 129 -4.20 -11.02 -1.12
N THR A 130 -3.07 -11.15 -1.82
CA THR A 130 -2.07 -12.21 -1.62
C THR A 130 -0.73 -11.67 -1.14
N THR A 131 -0.70 -10.38 -0.80
CA THR A 131 0.43 -9.68 -0.18
C THR A 131 -0.06 -8.92 1.05
N SER A 132 0.81 -8.72 2.03
CA SER A 132 0.54 -7.93 3.23
C SER A 132 1.31 -6.62 3.14
N GLY A 133 0.67 -5.57 2.58
CA GLY A 133 1.37 -4.31 2.33
C GLY A 133 0.47 -3.16 1.93
N THR A 134 -0.03 -3.16 0.72
CA THR A 134 -0.60 -1.98 0.05
C THR A 134 -1.94 -1.49 0.61
N GLY A 135 -2.71 -2.34 1.30
CA GLY A 135 -4.07 -1.99 1.73
C GLY A 135 -5.05 -1.70 0.58
N SER A 136 -4.70 -2.13 -0.66
CA SER A 136 -5.54 -1.83 -1.83
C SER A 136 -6.92 -2.46 -1.73
N GLU A 137 -7.10 -3.56 -1.00
CA GLU A 137 -8.38 -4.22 -0.77
C GLU A 137 -9.39 -3.36 -0.01
N VAL A 138 -8.92 -2.38 0.76
CA VAL A 138 -9.77 -1.48 1.56
C VAL A 138 -9.68 -0.02 1.12
N SER A 139 -8.71 0.35 0.27
CA SER A 139 -8.53 1.72 -0.20
C SER A 139 -9.34 2.02 -1.47
N GLY A 140 -9.60 3.30 -1.71
CA GLY A 140 -10.22 3.80 -2.95
C GLY A 140 -9.21 4.22 -4.01
N GLY A 141 -7.92 3.99 -3.81
CA GLY A 141 -6.86 4.32 -4.76
C GLY A 141 -6.66 3.26 -5.83
N SER A 142 -6.17 3.68 -6.98
CA SER A 142 -5.59 2.82 -8.01
C SER A 142 -4.40 3.55 -8.62
N VAL A 143 -3.24 2.90 -8.61
CA VAL A 143 -2.00 3.45 -9.16
C VAL A 143 -1.76 2.88 -10.55
N VAL A 144 -1.44 3.76 -11.49
CA VAL A 144 -1.15 3.43 -12.89
C VAL A 144 0.19 4.06 -13.26
N VAL A 145 1.07 3.28 -13.86
CA VAL A 145 2.36 3.78 -14.36
C VAL A 145 2.17 4.28 -15.80
N ASP A 146 2.43 5.56 -16.03
CA ASP A 146 2.50 6.11 -17.38
C ASP A 146 3.94 5.93 -17.93
N PRO A 147 4.15 4.99 -18.85
CA PRO A 147 5.48 4.73 -19.40
C PRO A 147 6.00 5.88 -20.27
N ALA A 148 5.13 6.72 -20.83
CA ALA A 148 5.52 7.86 -21.65
C ALA A 148 6.09 9.01 -20.80
N GLN A 149 5.59 9.17 -19.57
CA GLN A 149 6.05 10.18 -18.63
C GLN A 149 7.05 9.63 -17.59
N GLY A 150 7.20 8.29 -17.52
CA GLY A 150 8.00 7.64 -16.47
C GLY A 150 7.49 7.97 -15.06
N ARG A 151 6.18 8.13 -14.89
CA ARG A 151 5.56 8.55 -13.63
C ARG A 151 4.49 7.57 -13.17
N LYS A 152 4.42 7.39 -11.85
CA LYS A 152 3.27 6.76 -11.18
C LYS A 152 2.21 7.83 -10.98
N LEU A 153 1.01 7.58 -11.49
CA LEU A 153 -0.15 8.44 -11.35
C LEU A 153 -1.24 7.68 -10.61
N GLY A 154 -2.00 8.36 -9.77
CA GLY A 154 -3.07 7.75 -9.00
C GLY A 154 -4.42 8.39 -9.29
N VAL A 155 -5.46 7.58 -9.35
CA VAL A 155 -6.83 8.03 -9.19
C VAL A 155 -7.36 7.48 -7.87
N ALA A 156 -7.89 8.36 -7.03
CA ALA A 156 -8.42 7.99 -5.73
C ALA A 156 -9.83 8.56 -5.52
N HIS A 157 -10.78 7.68 -5.23
CA HIS A 157 -12.14 8.10 -4.94
C HIS A 157 -12.83 7.03 -4.07
N PRO A 158 -13.68 7.42 -3.07
CA PRO A 158 -14.40 6.46 -2.24
C PRO A 158 -15.21 5.42 -3.00
N LEU A 159 -15.76 5.76 -4.15
CA LEU A 159 -16.54 4.86 -5.01
C LEU A 159 -15.71 3.77 -5.70
N MET A 160 -14.38 3.88 -5.71
CA MET A 160 -13.48 2.86 -6.27
C MET A 160 -13.17 1.71 -5.30
N ARG A 161 -13.57 1.81 -4.04
CA ARG A 161 -13.35 0.75 -3.05
C ARG A 161 -14.03 -0.55 -3.45
N ALA A 162 -13.44 -1.67 -3.03
CA ALA A 162 -14.12 -2.96 -3.11
C ALA A 162 -15.37 -2.97 -2.22
N GLN A 163 -16.38 -3.77 -2.59
CA GLN A 163 -17.54 -4.05 -1.74
C GLN A 163 -17.19 -5.06 -0.66
N ASP A 164 -16.36 -6.04 -1.01
CA ASP A 164 -15.89 -7.08 -0.09
C ASP A 164 -14.38 -7.25 -0.20
N ALA A 165 -13.75 -7.51 0.95
CA ALA A 165 -12.34 -7.91 1.05
C ALA A 165 -12.26 -9.26 1.78
N LEU A 166 -11.64 -10.25 1.13
CA LEU A 166 -11.31 -11.55 1.72
C LEU A 166 -9.80 -11.56 2.02
N VAL A 167 -9.43 -11.29 3.25
CA VAL A 167 -8.02 -11.23 3.68
C VAL A 167 -7.65 -12.55 4.33
N ASP A 168 -7.07 -13.43 3.53
CA ASP A 168 -6.67 -14.78 3.93
C ASP A 168 -5.15 -14.87 4.08
N PRO A 169 -4.61 -14.94 5.31
CA PRO A 169 -3.18 -15.04 5.53
C PRO A 169 -2.51 -16.24 4.84
N LEU A 170 -3.24 -17.33 4.63
CA LEU A 170 -2.69 -18.52 3.96
C LEU A 170 -2.28 -18.24 2.52
N LEU A 171 -2.87 -17.26 1.85
CA LEU A 171 -2.51 -16.88 0.48
C LEU A 171 -1.16 -16.15 0.42
N THR A 172 -0.63 -15.70 1.56
CA THR A 172 0.67 -15.03 1.63
C THR A 172 1.83 -15.97 1.90
N LEU A 173 1.57 -17.26 2.22
CA LEU A 173 2.62 -18.26 2.53
C LEU A 173 3.56 -18.50 1.36
N ALA A 174 3.06 -18.40 0.12
CA ALA A 174 3.84 -18.57 -1.09
C ALA A 174 4.63 -17.32 -1.50
N LEU A 175 4.44 -16.19 -0.80
CA LEU A 175 5.13 -14.95 -1.15
C LEU A 175 6.63 -15.05 -0.78
N PRO A 176 7.55 -14.82 -1.73
CA PRO A 176 8.98 -14.87 -1.46
C PRO A 176 9.44 -13.86 -0.41
N PRO A 177 10.63 -14.05 0.20
CA PRO A 177 11.14 -13.15 1.25
C PRO A 177 11.25 -11.69 0.80
N GLU A 178 11.78 -11.44 -0.39
CA GLU A 178 12.00 -10.08 -0.89
C GLU A 178 10.69 -9.27 -1.05
N PRO A 179 9.65 -9.75 -1.76
CA PRO A 179 8.34 -9.10 -1.75
C PRO A 179 7.71 -9.00 -0.36
N THR A 180 7.91 -9.99 0.52
CA THR A 180 7.43 -9.92 1.92
C THR A 180 8.07 -8.75 2.66
N ALA A 181 9.39 -8.56 2.53
CA ALA A 181 10.11 -7.44 3.16
C ALA A 181 9.61 -6.09 2.63
N TYR A 182 9.45 -5.96 1.32
CA TYR A 182 9.02 -4.70 0.70
C TYR A 182 7.58 -4.33 1.05
N THR A 183 6.67 -5.29 0.96
CA THR A 183 5.26 -5.02 1.31
C THR A 183 5.08 -4.80 2.80
N GLY A 184 5.83 -5.51 3.66
CA GLY A 184 5.84 -5.27 5.10
C GLY A 184 6.38 -3.89 5.48
N ALA A 185 7.42 -3.40 4.78
CA ALA A 185 7.92 -2.03 4.96
C ALA A 185 6.86 -0.97 4.56
N ASP A 186 6.09 -1.23 3.51
CA ASP A 186 4.96 -0.39 3.10
C ASP A 186 3.86 -0.37 4.16
N ALA A 187 3.45 -1.54 4.67
CA ALA A 187 2.48 -1.63 5.76
C ALA A 187 2.95 -0.86 7.02
N LEU A 188 4.25 -0.95 7.36
CA LEU A 188 4.83 -0.19 8.47
C LEU A 188 4.73 1.32 8.23
N ALA A 189 5.08 1.79 7.03
CA ALA A 189 5.01 3.20 6.68
C ALA A 189 3.58 3.74 6.73
N GLN A 190 2.61 2.99 6.19
CA GLN A 190 1.19 3.33 6.23
C GLN A 190 0.64 3.34 7.65
N ALA A 191 1.04 2.39 8.51
CA ALA A 191 0.67 2.34 9.91
C ALA A 191 1.14 3.61 10.66
N ILE A 192 2.39 3.99 10.45
CA ILE A 192 2.97 5.20 11.05
C ILE A 192 2.34 6.45 10.45
N GLY A 193 2.18 6.52 9.12
CA GLY A 193 1.50 7.63 8.44
C GLY A 193 0.13 7.88 9.05
N GLY A 194 -0.72 6.85 9.18
CA GLY A 194 -2.04 6.93 9.82
C GLY A 194 -2.03 7.49 11.24
N ALA A 195 -0.91 7.34 11.94
CA ALA A 195 -0.74 7.86 13.30
C ALA A 195 -0.27 9.32 13.35
N ILE A 196 0.53 9.80 12.36
CA ILE A 196 1.25 11.07 12.49
C ILE A 196 0.83 12.18 11.52
N VAL A 197 0.23 11.87 10.36
CA VAL A 197 -0.13 12.89 9.35
C VAL A 197 -1.07 13.97 9.88
N SER A 198 -1.06 15.15 9.27
CA SER A 198 -1.77 16.31 9.75
C SER A 198 -3.29 16.19 9.64
N ASN A 199 -3.79 15.50 8.62
CA ASN A 199 -5.21 15.19 8.42
C ASN A 199 -5.67 13.91 9.16
N GLY A 200 -4.79 13.30 9.99
CA GLY A 200 -5.13 12.16 10.83
C GLY A 200 -6.16 12.50 11.91
N ASN A 201 -6.88 11.49 12.34
CA ASN A 201 -7.95 11.59 13.34
C ASN A 201 -7.80 10.48 14.40
N PRO A 202 -8.58 10.48 15.51
CA PRO A 202 -8.45 9.47 16.55
C PRO A 202 -8.62 8.03 16.08
N MET A 203 -9.41 7.79 15.02
CA MET A 203 -9.61 6.44 14.46
C MET A 203 -8.38 6.00 13.66
N SER A 204 -7.83 6.87 12.78
CA SER A 204 -6.62 6.57 12.02
C SER A 204 -5.43 6.33 12.95
N LEU A 205 -5.30 7.16 14.01
CA LEU A 205 -4.28 6.98 15.03
C LEU A 205 -4.40 5.63 15.75
N ALA A 206 -5.59 5.24 16.20
CA ALA A 206 -5.80 3.98 16.89
C ALA A 206 -5.49 2.78 15.99
N LEU A 207 -5.97 2.81 14.75
CA LEU A 207 -5.70 1.76 13.76
C LEU A 207 -4.22 1.71 13.38
N GLY A 208 -3.57 2.86 13.18
CA GLY A 208 -2.16 2.93 12.82
C GLY A 208 -1.24 2.37 13.92
N LEU A 209 -1.51 2.68 15.18
CA LEU A 209 -0.75 2.13 16.31
C LEU A 209 -0.90 0.62 16.42
N GLU A 210 -2.12 0.11 16.32
CA GLU A 210 -2.36 -1.33 16.40
C GLU A 210 -1.80 -2.04 15.16
N ALA A 211 -1.91 -1.44 13.97
CA ALA A 211 -1.25 -1.93 12.76
C ALA A 211 0.26 -2.06 12.95
N GLY A 212 0.92 -1.03 13.49
CA GLY A 212 2.36 -1.05 13.78
C GLY A 212 2.75 -2.19 14.71
N ARG A 213 1.96 -2.46 15.75
CA ARG A 213 2.18 -3.57 16.68
C ARG A 213 2.14 -4.93 15.97
N HIS A 214 1.13 -5.16 15.12
CA HIS A 214 0.99 -6.40 14.35
C HIS A 214 2.09 -6.56 13.30
N VAL A 215 2.45 -5.49 12.58
CA VAL A 215 3.57 -5.52 11.61
C VAL A 215 4.87 -5.88 12.33
N ALA A 216 5.17 -5.24 13.46
CA ALA A 216 6.38 -5.55 14.24
C ALA A 216 6.39 -6.99 14.75
N ALA A 217 5.24 -7.54 15.16
CA ALA A 217 5.14 -8.91 15.63
C ALA A 217 5.29 -9.96 14.52
N GLY A 218 4.86 -9.65 13.29
CA GLY A 218 4.77 -10.62 12.19
C GLY A 218 5.91 -10.54 11.18
N LEU A 219 6.47 -9.34 10.90
CA LEU A 219 7.31 -9.14 9.71
C LEU A 219 8.63 -9.90 9.76
N GLU A 220 9.41 -9.76 10.84
CA GLU A 220 10.69 -10.46 10.98
C GLU A 220 10.51 -11.99 11.01
N ARG A 221 9.47 -12.47 11.70
CA ARG A 221 9.13 -13.89 11.78
C ARG A 221 8.72 -14.46 10.43
N SER A 222 7.91 -13.73 9.67
CA SER A 222 7.48 -14.14 8.31
C SER A 222 8.66 -14.23 7.34
N LEU A 223 9.74 -13.47 7.57
CA LEU A 223 10.97 -13.55 6.77
C LEU A 223 11.88 -14.68 7.24
N ALA A 224 11.94 -14.96 8.54
CA ALA A 224 12.72 -16.05 9.11
C ALA A 224 12.13 -17.42 8.72
N ASP A 225 10.80 -17.54 8.75
CA ASP A 225 10.04 -18.70 8.30
C ASP A 225 8.79 -18.25 7.53
N GLY A 226 8.86 -18.32 6.20
CA GLY A 226 7.73 -17.95 5.31
C GLY A 226 6.50 -18.82 5.51
N SER A 227 6.62 -19.99 6.15
CA SER A 227 5.53 -20.92 6.45
C SER A 227 4.89 -20.71 7.83
N ASP A 228 5.40 -19.79 8.67
CA ASP A 228 4.83 -19.44 9.97
C ASP A 228 3.45 -18.75 9.78
N VAL A 229 2.39 -19.54 9.89
CA VAL A 229 1.00 -19.07 9.70
C VAL A 229 0.63 -17.98 10.70
N ASP A 230 1.10 -18.08 11.94
CA ASP A 230 0.80 -17.08 12.98
C ASP A 230 1.48 -15.75 12.64
N ALA A 231 2.76 -15.78 12.19
CA ALA A 231 3.47 -14.59 11.75
C ALA A 231 2.83 -13.95 10.51
N ARG A 232 2.43 -14.75 9.52
CA ARG A 232 1.69 -14.28 8.35
C ARG A 232 0.33 -13.70 8.73
N THR A 233 -0.34 -14.27 9.73
CA THR A 233 -1.63 -13.75 10.24
C THR A 233 -1.43 -12.39 10.91
N GLU A 234 -0.42 -12.24 11.77
CA GLU A 234 -0.05 -10.95 12.37
C GLU A 234 0.26 -9.91 11.29
N LEU A 235 1.12 -10.24 10.33
CA LEU A 235 1.50 -9.31 9.27
C LEU A 235 0.32 -8.91 8.38
N SER A 236 -0.55 -9.86 8.03
CA SER A 236 -1.76 -9.59 7.22
C SER A 236 -2.76 -8.72 7.96
N LEU A 237 -2.94 -8.92 9.27
CA LEU A 237 -3.80 -8.08 10.09
C LEU A 237 -3.23 -6.66 10.21
N GLY A 238 -1.92 -6.55 10.45
CA GLY A 238 -1.22 -5.27 10.48
C GLY A 238 -1.36 -4.51 9.18
N SER A 239 -1.17 -5.16 8.04
CA SER A 239 -1.35 -4.58 6.70
C SER A 239 -2.78 -4.09 6.46
N LEU A 240 -3.78 -4.92 6.78
CA LEU A 240 -5.20 -4.53 6.67
C LEU A 240 -5.50 -3.29 7.51
N MET A 241 -5.07 -3.27 8.77
CA MET A 241 -5.31 -2.14 9.68
C MET A 241 -4.55 -0.89 9.23
N ALA A 242 -3.34 -1.02 8.69
CA ALA A 242 -2.57 0.07 8.10
C ALA A 242 -3.31 0.68 6.90
N GLY A 243 -3.83 -0.14 5.99
CA GLY A 243 -4.66 0.29 4.87
C GLY A 243 -5.93 1.02 5.32
N LEU A 244 -6.59 0.54 6.38
CA LEU A 244 -7.75 1.23 6.98
C LEU A 244 -7.35 2.57 7.62
N ALA A 245 -6.21 2.63 8.32
CA ALA A 245 -5.69 3.86 8.91
C ALA A 245 -5.39 4.92 7.82
N MET A 246 -4.65 4.52 6.77
CA MET A 246 -4.35 5.37 5.62
C MET A 246 -5.63 5.87 4.93
N ASN A 247 -6.65 5.01 4.82
CA ASN A 247 -7.93 5.37 4.20
C ASN A 247 -8.76 6.39 5.02
N LEU A 248 -8.49 6.53 6.31
CA LEU A 248 -9.09 7.52 7.22
C LEU A 248 -8.23 8.78 7.39
N SER A 249 -7.04 8.78 6.82
CA SER A 249 -6.07 9.88 6.88
C SER A 249 -5.35 10.00 5.54
N ASP A 250 -4.07 9.71 5.51
CA ASP A 250 -3.24 9.60 4.30
C ASP A 250 -1.84 9.06 4.66
N SER A 251 -0.86 9.24 3.74
CA SER A 251 0.57 8.99 3.93
C SER A 251 1.36 10.28 3.84
N GLY A 252 2.56 10.32 4.41
CA GLY A 252 3.37 11.53 4.53
C GLY A 252 4.57 11.61 3.59
N ALA A 253 5.64 12.26 4.07
CA ALA A 253 6.87 12.50 3.32
C ALA A 253 7.57 11.21 2.84
N ASP A 254 7.46 10.13 3.59
CA ASP A 254 7.98 8.81 3.24
C ASP A 254 7.43 8.32 1.89
N HIS A 255 6.12 8.46 1.67
CA HIS A 255 5.47 8.12 0.41
C HIS A 255 5.82 9.11 -0.69
N ALA A 256 5.83 10.42 -0.43
CA ALA A 256 6.22 11.42 -1.43
C ALA A 256 7.62 11.16 -1.98
N LEU A 257 8.59 10.89 -1.09
CA LEU A 257 9.96 10.59 -1.48
C LEU A 257 10.07 9.20 -2.13
N GLY A 258 9.35 8.21 -1.61
CA GLY A 258 9.28 6.87 -2.17
C GLY A 258 8.72 6.84 -3.59
N HIS A 259 7.65 7.60 -3.86
CA HIS A 259 7.07 7.74 -5.21
C HIS A 259 8.07 8.34 -6.21
N ALA A 260 8.82 9.37 -5.79
CA ALA A 260 9.85 9.97 -6.62
C ALA A 260 10.96 8.97 -6.99
N ILE A 261 11.45 8.18 -6.02
CA ILE A 261 12.44 7.13 -6.26
C ILE A 261 11.87 6.06 -7.20
N GLY A 262 10.67 5.55 -6.91
CA GLY A 262 10.02 4.52 -7.70
C GLY A 262 9.78 4.94 -9.16
N SER A 263 9.34 6.17 -9.37
CA SER A 263 9.13 6.75 -10.70
C SER A 263 10.46 6.94 -11.46
N THR A 264 11.54 7.29 -10.76
CA THR A 264 12.84 7.58 -11.40
C THR A 264 13.61 6.30 -11.75
N LEU A 265 13.50 5.26 -10.91
CA LEU A 265 14.35 4.05 -11.00
C LEU A 265 13.58 2.78 -11.33
N GLY A 266 12.24 2.82 -11.39
CA GLY A 266 11.41 1.64 -11.64
C GLY A 266 11.42 0.61 -10.49
N LEU A 267 11.72 1.04 -9.27
CA LEU A 267 11.81 0.16 -8.11
C LEU A 267 10.43 -0.14 -7.49
N PRO A 268 10.28 -1.30 -6.81
CA PRO A 268 9.06 -1.65 -6.09
C PRO A 268 8.65 -0.59 -5.05
N HIS A 269 7.36 -0.30 -4.95
CA HIS A 269 6.82 0.78 -4.12
C HIS A 269 7.23 0.65 -2.63
N GLY A 270 6.95 -0.49 -2.01
CA GLY A 270 7.27 -0.68 -0.59
C GLY A 270 8.78 -0.64 -0.29
N LEU A 271 9.63 -1.07 -1.25
CA LEU A 271 11.07 -0.85 -1.13
C LEU A 271 11.38 0.65 -1.05
N THR A 272 10.88 1.44 -2.01
CA THR A 272 11.24 2.87 -2.11
C THR A 272 10.75 3.69 -0.93
N VAL A 273 9.58 3.37 -0.39
CA VAL A 273 9.06 3.98 0.85
C VAL A 273 9.95 3.61 2.04
N GLY A 274 10.29 2.32 2.19
CA GLY A 274 11.15 1.85 3.28
C GLY A 274 12.57 2.43 3.27
N LEU A 275 13.10 2.80 2.07
CA LEU A 275 14.44 3.39 1.93
C LEU A 275 14.57 4.77 2.61
N VAL A 276 13.49 5.49 2.78
CA VAL A 276 13.47 6.87 3.31
C VAL A 276 12.65 7.01 4.59
N LEU A 277 11.93 5.97 5.03
CA LEU A 277 10.98 6.03 6.13
C LEU A 277 11.61 6.59 7.42
N ALA A 278 12.72 6.02 7.87
CA ALA A 278 13.32 6.42 9.14
C ALA A 278 13.82 7.88 9.12
N GLU A 279 14.38 8.33 8.00
CA GLU A 279 14.93 9.68 7.84
C GLU A 279 13.84 10.74 7.72
N THR A 280 12.72 10.41 7.07
CA THR A 280 11.54 11.28 7.03
C THR A 280 10.89 11.41 8.40
N LEU A 281 10.85 10.33 9.19
CA LEU A 281 10.39 10.38 10.58
C LEU A 281 11.29 11.25 11.45
N ASP A 282 12.60 11.11 11.32
CA ASP A 282 13.55 11.89 12.10
C ASP A 282 13.37 13.40 11.87
N LEU A 283 13.19 13.81 10.63
CA LEU A 283 12.90 15.19 10.27
C LEU A 283 11.51 15.68 10.74
N ASN A 284 10.55 14.77 10.90
CA ASN A 284 9.20 15.10 11.37
C ASN A 284 9.07 15.14 12.90
N ARG A 285 10.06 14.61 13.66
CA ARG A 285 10.00 14.54 15.14
C ARG A 285 9.55 15.83 15.82
N PRO A 286 10.09 17.02 15.46
CA PRO A 286 9.71 18.25 16.16
C PRO A 286 8.21 18.58 16.10
N ALA A 287 7.51 18.11 15.06
CA ALA A 287 6.09 18.39 14.86
C ALA A 287 5.15 17.34 15.48
N CYS A 288 5.65 16.12 15.74
CA CYS A 288 4.80 15.01 16.15
C CYS A 288 5.43 14.09 17.22
N ALA A 289 6.38 14.59 18.03
CA ALA A 289 7.11 13.79 19.02
C ALA A 289 6.19 12.93 19.89
N GLY A 290 5.15 13.48 20.48
CA GLY A 290 4.24 12.72 21.34
C GLY A 290 3.45 11.62 20.61
N ARG A 291 3.19 11.76 19.29
CA ARG A 291 2.60 10.67 18.48
C ARG A 291 3.66 9.62 18.17
N LEU A 292 4.89 10.03 17.89
CA LEU A 292 6.01 9.11 17.65
C LEU A 292 6.38 8.30 18.90
N GLU A 293 6.25 8.85 20.11
CA GLU A 293 6.42 8.07 21.33
C GLU A 293 5.39 6.92 21.41
N ARG A 294 4.13 7.17 21.05
CA ARG A 294 3.11 6.12 20.98
C ARG A 294 3.41 5.10 19.88
N VAL A 295 3.96 5.53 18.76
CA VAL A 295 4.45 4.62 17.71
C VAL A 295 5.58 3.75 18.25
N ALA A 296 6.54 4.32 18.99
CA ALA A 296 7.62 3.57 19.62
C ALA A 296 7.09 2.48 20.56
N ASP A 297 6.11 2.83 21.41
CA ASP A 297 5.44 1.87 22.30
C ASP A 297 4.76 0.74 21.51
N ALA A 298 4.06 1.08 20.44
CA ALA A 298 3.40 0.10 19.55
C ALA A 298 4.41 -0.84 18.87
N LEU A 299 5.60 -0.34 18.51
CA LEU A 299 6.69 -1.12 17.93
C LEU A 299 7.53 -1.87 18.99
N GLY A 300 7.15 -1.79 20.27
CA GLY A 300 7.84 -2.48 21.36
C GLY A 300 9.20 -1.90 21.74
N GLU A 301 9.49 -0.63 21.39
CA GLU A 301 10.75 0.03 21.75
C GLU A 301 10.70 0.49 23.21
N PRO A 302 11.66 0.07 24.06
CA PRO A 302 11.69 0.44 25.48
C PRO A 302 11.69 1.95 25.70
N ASP A 303 11.00 2.41 26.74
CA ASP A 303 11.02 3.82 27.15
C ASP A 303 12.38 4.17 27.74
N ASP A 304 13.01 5.23 27.22
CA ASP A 304 14.29 5.77 27.68
C ASP A 304 14.17 7.17 28.28
N GLY A 305 12.96 7.67 28.43
CA GLY A 305 12.67 8.98 28.98
C GLY A 305 12.99 10.16 28.05
N SER A 306 13.35 9.93 26.77
CA SER A 306 13.69 11.00 25.83
C SER A 306 12.48 11.88 25.46
N GLY A 307 11.32 11.28 25.24
CA GLY A 307 10.07 11.98 24.93
C GLY A 307 10.08 12.81 23.64
N ASP A 308 11.12 12.68 22.82
CA ASP A 308 11.37 13.50 21.63
C ASP A 308 11.05 12.81 20.30
N GLY A 309 10.49 11.58 20.35
CA GLY A 309 10.16 10.76 19.19
C GLY A 309 11.34 9.98 18.59
N SER A 310 12.54 10.09 19.13
CA SER A 310 13.74 9.38 18.63
C SER A 310 13.63 7.86 18.80
N ARG A 311 12.88 7.39 19.79
CA ARG A 311 12.57 5.97 20.01
C ARG A 311 11.92 5.33 18.78
N ALA A 312 10.90 5.98 18.19
CA ALA A 312 10.23 5.49 16.99
C ALA A 312 11.22 5.37 15.82
N VAL A 313 12.07 6.36 15.63
CA VAL A 313 13.09 6.35 14.57
C VAL A 313 14.06 5.17 14.76
N ARG A 314 14.51 4.93 15.99
CA ARG A 314 15.37 3.76 16.29
C ARG A 314 14.66 2.43 16.04
N ALA A 315 13.40 2.29 16.49
CA ALA A 315 12.61 1.09 16.25
C ALA A 315 12.47 0.79 14.76
N VAL A 316 12.13 1.82 13.98
CA VAL A 316 12.00 1.70 12.51
C VAL A 316 13.34 1.33 11.87
N ARG A 317 14.44 2.01 12.21
CA ARG A 317 15.77 1.67 11.68
C ARG A 317 16.16 0.23 12.00
N ARG A 318 15.92 -0.22 13.22
CA ARG A 318 16.18 -1.61 13.64
C ARG A 318 15.36 -2.59 12.80
N LEU A 319 14.04 -2.36 12.67
CA LEU A 319 13.16 -3.26 11.93
C LEU A 319 13.52 -3.32 10.44
N LEU A 320 13.77 -2.16 9.79
CA LEU A 320 14.19 -2.11 8.38
C LEU A 320 15.56 -2.77 8.15
N ALA A 321 16.47 -2.71 9.12
CA ALA A 321 17.73 -3.42 9.05
C ALA A 321 17.55 -4.94 9.22
N ALA A 322 16.70 -5.37 10.17
CA ALA A 322 16.42 -6.77 10.44
C ALA A 322 15.78 -7.49 9.24
N ILE A 323 14.95 -6.80 8.48
CA ILE A 323 14.34 -7.34 7.25
C ILE A 323 15.24 -7.24 6.02
N GLY A 324 16.47 -6.78 6.17
CA GLY A 324 17.48 -6.77 5.11
C GLY A 324 17.20 -5.75 3.99
N LEU A 325 16.48 -4.66 4.25
CA LEU A 325 16.30 -3.62 3.25
C LEU A 325 17.66 -3.01 2.86
N PRO A 326 17.92 -2.81 1.54
CA PRO A 326 19.16 -2.16 1.10
C PRO A 326 19.22 -0.70 1.55
N THR A 327 20.37 -0.07 1.45
CA THR A 327 20.50 1.38 1.54
C THR A 327 20.05 2.04 0.23
N LEU A 328 19.81 3.34 0.27
CA LEU A 328 19.44 4.13 -0.92
C LEU A 328 20.49 3.99 -2.04
N ARG A 329 21.79 3.96 -1.69
CA ARG A 329 22.90 3.73 -2.64
C ARG A 329 22.91 2.31 -3.20
N GLN A 330 22.68 1.30 -2.37
CA GLN A 330 22.61 -0.10 -2.82
C GLN A 330 21.41 -0.35 -3.74
N ALA A 331 20.31 0.39 -3.54
CA ALA A 331 19.15 0.39 -4.44
C ALA A 331 19.38 1.13 -5.77
N GLY A 332 20.57 1.73 -5.97
CA GLY A 332 20.96 2.34 -7.24
C GLY A 332 20.75 3.86 -7.34
N VAL A 333 20.31 4.52 -6.27
CA VAL A 333 20.21 5.99 -6.25
C VAL A 333 21.62 6.60 -6.24
N LYS A 334 21.84 7.59 -7.10
CA LYS A 334 23.10 8.32 -7.28
C LYS A 334 22.88 9.81 -7.03
N GLU A 335 23.96 10.54 -6.73
CA GLU A 335 23.91 11.99 -6.53
C GLU A 335 23.23 12.73 -7.71
N GLY A 336 23.48 12.28 -8.95
CA GLY A 336 22.87 12.87 -10.14
C GLY A 336 21.35 12.69 -10.26
N HIS A 337 20.72 11.86 -9.42
CA HIS A 337 19.26 11.70 -9.38
C HIS A 337 18.60 12.71 -8.44
N ILE A 338 19.33 13.28 -7.47
CA ILE A 338 18.75 14.02 -6.33
C ILE A 338 17.90 15.21 -6.79
N ASP A 339 18.34 16.01 -7.75
CA ASP A 339 17.55 17.17 -8.19
C ASP A 339 16.19 16.75 -8.76
N ARG A 340 16.15 15.68 -9.54
CA ARG A 340 14.90 15.12 -10.07
C ARG A 340 14.02 14.53 -8.98
N LEU A 341 14.61 13.82 -8.02
CA LEU A 341 13.89 13.28 -6.88
C LEU A 341 13.25 14.39 -6.03
N VAL A 342 13.98 15.48 -5.80
CA VAL A 342 13.47 16.64 -5.05
C VAL A 342 12.29 17.29 -5.78
N GLU A 343 12.42 17.54 -7.08
CA GLU A 343 11.34 18.10 -7.92
C GLU A 343 10.06 17.25 -7.82
N LEU A 344 10.19 15.94 -8.02
CA LEU A 344 9.04 15.01 -7.98
C LEU A 344 8.42 14.93 -6.58
N SER A 345 9.25 14.89 -5.53
CA SER A 345 8.76 14.84 -4.15
C SER A 345 7.96 16.10 -3.78
N LEU A 346 8.45 17.28 -4.17
CA LEU A 346 7.76 18.55 -3.88
C LEU A 346 6.41 18.68 -4.59
N ALA A 347 6.24 18.00 -5.71
CA ALA A 347 4.98 17.96 -6.46
C ALA A 347 4.00 16.89 -5.95
N ASP A 348 4.41 16.03 -5.00
CA ASP A 348 3.58 14.93 -4.51
C ASP A 348 2.59 15.40 -3.44
N TYR A 349 1.34 14.96 -3.57
CA TYR A 349 0.25 15.29 -2.65
C TYR A 349 0.57 14.88 -1.20
N CYS A 350 1.26 13.76 -0.98
CA CYS A 350 1.57 13.26 0.36
C CYS A 350 2.35 14.27 1.22
N LEU A 351 3.12 15.17 0.61
CA LEU A 351 3.77 16.25 1.36
C LEU A 351 2.78 17.27 1.92
N THR A 352 1.61 17.45 1.32
CA THR A 352 0.60 18.43 1.78
C THR A 352 -0.04 18.04 3.10
N VAL A 353 -0.07 16.74 3.42
CA VAL A 353 -0.64 16.16 4.64
C VAL A 353 0.43 15.69 5.64
N ASN A 354 1.70 15.93 5.34
CA ASN A 354 2.79 15.64 6.27
C ASN A 354 2.62 16.41 7.61
N PRO A 355 3.12 15.90 8.75
CA PRO A 355 2.96 16.55 10.07
C PRO A 355 3.40 18.01 10.14
N ARG A 356 4.33 18.41 9.28
CA ARG A 356 4.74 19.79 9.07
C ARG A 356 4.97 20.06 7.59
N THR A 357 4.91 21.32 7.19
CA THR A 357 5.30 21.74 5.85
C THR A 357 6.80 21.50 5.64
N TRP A 358 7.16 20.89 4.51
CA TRP A 358 8.53 20.68 4.10
C TRP A 358 8.93 21.64 3.00
N THR A 359 10.14 22.16 3.10
CA THR A 359 10.82 22.95 2.08
C THR A 359 11.67 22.05 1.18
N GLU A 360 12.18 22.60 0.08
CA GLU A 360 13.19 21.92 -0.75
C GLU A 360 14.40 21.47 0.08
N GLN A 361 14.83 22.30 1.03
CA GLN A 361 15.95 21.99 1.92
C GLN A 361 15.65 20.76 2.79
N ASP A 362 14.42 20.60 3.29
CA ASP A 362 14.02 19.43 4.07
C ASP A 362 14.05 18.16 3.22
N VAL A 363 13.54 18.21 2.00
CA VAL A 363 13.55 17.07 1.07
C VAL A 363 14.98 16.66 0.74
N ARG A 364 15.86 17.64 0.45
CA ARG A 364 17.30 17.39 0.21
C ARG A 364 17.98 16.80 1.44
N ALA A 365 17.65 17.29 2.64
CA ALA A 365 18.20 16.76 3.89
C ALA A 365 17.80 15.30 4.13
N ALA A 366 16.54 14.92 3.85
CA ALA A 366 16.08 13.54 3.95
C ALA A 366 16.85 12.61 3.00
N TYR A 367 16.99 12.99 1.73
CA TYR A 367 17.77 12.20 0.78
C TYR A 367 19.25 12.13 1.16
N ALA A 368 19.85 13.23 1.60
CA ALA A 368 21.25 13.24 2.05
C ALA A 368 21.46 12.31 3.25
N ALA A 369 20.55 12.32 4.23
CA ALA A 369 20.60 11.43 5.39
C ALA A 369 20.46 9.96 4.96
N ALA A 370 19.49 9.64 4.09
CA ALA A 370 19.29 8.28 3.57
C ALA A 370 20.47 7.79 2.71
N MET A 371 21.13 8.68 1.96
CA MET A 371 22.34 8.39 1.19
C MET A 371 23.57 8.16 2.07
N ALA A 372 23.62 8.75 3.27
CA ALA A 372 24.73 8.59 4.23
C ALA A 372 24.66 7.30 5.02
N LEU A 373 23.53 6.57 4.99
CA LEU A 373 23.39 5.30 5.71
C LEU A 373 24.35 4.25 5.15
N ASP A 374 25.14 3.67 6.04
CA ASP A 374 25.97 2.48 5.77
C ASP A 374 25.37 1.31 6.56
N ARG A 375 24.52 0.53 5.91
CA ARG A 375 23.98 -0.71 6.48
C ARG A 375 24.97 -1.83 6.08
N ARG A 376 25.94 -2.09 6.97
CA ARG A 376 26.87 -3.23 6.85
C ARG A 376 26.23 -4.49 7.42
#